data_1ebfedb5f8cb79a7df2bbcf76fef0a90
#
_entry.id   1ebfedb5f8cb79a7df2bbcf76fef0a90
#
_cell.length_a   1.000
_cell.length_b   1.000
_cell.length_c   1.000
_cell.angle_alpha   90.00
_cell.angle_beta   90.00
_cell.angle_gamma   90.00
#
_symmetry.space_group_name_H-M   'P 1'
#
loop_
_entity.id
_entity.type
_entity.pdbx_description
1 polymer ?
#
loop_
_entity_poly.entity_id
_entity_poly.type
_entity_poly.pdbx_seq_one_letter_code
_entity_poly.pdbx_strand_id
1 'polypeptide(L)'
;LVKERGEVASSSPSIKEDGTYLITGGLGGLGLLIADWLVKQGARNLVLISRRQPDTETKQRIKTLENSSARVIVAQVDVTNKSQLAQLISKIKSPTPSLFPSPPPPLRGIIHAAGILDDGVLQNMSWEQFTNVVHPKVLGAWNLQDLTQDCPLDFFVLFSSATALLGSPGQSNHVAANVFLDSLAHYRQSIGKPGLSINWGIWSDIGSAAERKADKEMQLRGINAIAPQDGVDLFAKLLWSDAPQVGVIPIDWSRFLQQINSPFFDDFISSNVETQYIASPDIASPDIGFLQNAKPSERRHLLETHLRTQISQILGFSPDEIDAEAGFFDLGMDSLTSVELKNRLQKSLGISLSSTIIFDRPNLNALIDYLVEEMSLENNEVEQKPVETEDLSEELSEDDIADLLAQEL
;
A
#
# COMPACT_ATOMS: atom_id res chain seq x y z
N LEU A 1 14.17 -5.81 9.07
CA LEU A 1 15.55 -5.78 9.60
C LEU A 1 16.29 -7.02 9.09
N VAL A 2 17.10 -6.84 8.04
CA VAL A 2 18.04 -7.88 7.61
C VAL A 2 19.12 -7.95 8.69
N LYS A 3 19.13 -9.01 9.50
CA LYS A 3 20.32 -9.33 10.31
C LYS A 3 21.42 -9.70 9.33
N GLU A 4 22.51 -8.93 9.32
CA GLU A 4 23.73 -9.28 8.60
C GLU A 4 24.17 -10.69 9.05
N ARG A 5 24.07 -11.66 8.17
CA ARG A 5 24.74 -12.94 8.31
C ARG A 5 26.09 -12.83 7.59
N GLY A 6 27.11 -13.25 8.32
CA GLY A 6 28.50 -13.11 7.98
C GLY A 6 28.91 -13.61 6.58
N GLU A 7 30.03 -13.10 6.16
CA GLU A 7 30.75 -13.30 4.92
C GLU A 7 30.70 -14.73 4.39
N VAL A 8 30.12 -14.90 3.21
CA VAL A 8 30.40 -16.06 2.34
C VAL A 8 31.19 -15.54 1.17
N ALA A 9 32.47 -15.89 1.15
CA ALA A 9 33.37 -15.65 0.03
C ALA A 9 32.95 -16.53 -1.15
N SER A 10 32.23 -15.97 -2.11
CA SER A 10 32.20 -16.40 -3.52
C SER A 10 31.90 -15.15 -4.34
N SER A 11 32.41 -15.08 -5.57
CA SER A 11 32.27 -13.95 -6.50
C SER A 11 30.90 -13.30 -6.35
N SER A 12 30.86 -12.08 -5.82
CA SER A 12 29.61 -11.33 -5.63
C SER A 12 28.82 -11.33 -6.94
N PRO A 13 27.53 -11.73 -6.91
CA PRO A 13 26.71 -11.69 -8.11
C PRO A 13 26.68 -10.25 -8.63
N SER A 14 26.87 -10.08 -9.94
CA SER A 14 26.98 -8.78 -10.57
C SER A 14 26.14 -8.70 -11.84
N ILE A 15 25.78 -7.48 -12.22
CA ILE A 15 25.13 -7.22 -13.49
C ILE A 15 26.11 -7.58 -14.62
N LYS A 16 25.66 -8.42 -15.56
CA LYS A 16 26.50 -8.92 -16.67
C LYS A 16 26.36 -8.01 -17.88
N GLU A 17 27.51 -7.61 -18.44
CA GLU A 17 27.55 -6.73 -19.59
C GLU A 17 26.95 -7.39 -20.85
N ASP A 18 27.10 -8.69 -20.99
CA ASP A 18 26.54 -9.52 -22.06
C ASP A 18 25.11 -10.02 -21.81
N GLY A 19 24.47 -9.55 -20.72
CA GLY A 19 23.09 -9.87 -20.39
C GLY A 19 22.09 -8.87 -20.96
N THR A 20 20.85 -9.32 -21.16
CA THR A 20 19.67 -8.47 -21.44
C THR A 20 18.83 -8.34 -20.19
N TYR A 21 18.36 -7.12 -19.91
CA TYR A 21 17.52 -6.80 -18.76
C TYR A 21 16.22 -6.18 -19.22
N LEU A 22 15.09 -6.75 -18.79
CA LEU A 22 13.76 -6.35 -19.19
C LEU A 22 13.07 -5.63 -18.02
N ILE A 23 12.54 -4.44 -18.26
CA ILE A 23 11.84 -3.63 -17.28
C ILE A 23 10.45 -3.31 -17.80
N THR A 24 9.39 -3.80 -17.13
CA THR A 24 8.02 -3.37 -17.40
C THR A 24 7.69 -2.11 -16.61
N GLY A 25 6.82 -1.25 -17.14
CA GLY A 25 6.70 0.11 -16.60
C GLY A 25 7.97 0.93 -16.81
N GLY A 26 8.82 0.51 -17.77
CA GLY A 26 10.17 1.00 -18.00
C GLY A 26 10.26 2.48 -18.41
N LEU A 27 9.15 3.12 -18.80
CA LEU A 27 9.10 4.55 -19.09
C LEU A 27 8.55 5.39 -17.93
N GLY A 28 8.15 4.74 -16.83
CA GLY A 28 7.77 5.44 -15.60
C GLY A 28 8.98 5.89 -14.78
N GLY A 29 8.76 6.77 -13.82
CA GLY A 29 9.84 7.35 -12.99
C GLY A 29 10.75 6.31 -12.35
N LEU A 30 10.15 5.28 -11.68
CA LEU A 30 10.89 4.19 -11.06
C LEU A 30 11.57 3.29 -12.09
N GLY A 31 10.88 2.96 -13.19
CA GLY A 31 11.46 2.13 -14.25
C GLY A 31 12.71 2.75 -14.87
N LEU A 32 12.68 4.05 -15.16
CA LEU A 32 13.83 4.80 -15.69
C LEU A 32 14.96 4.96 -14.67
N LEU A 33 14.61 5.14 -13.39
CA LEU A 33 15.60 5.22 -12.31
C LEU A 33 16.37 3.91 -12.18
N ILE A 34 15.68 2.78 -12.21
CA ILE A 34 16.32 1.45 -12.16
C ILE A 34 17.08 1.15 -13.45
N ALA A 35 16.59 1.59 -14.62
CA ALA A 35 17.31 1.47 -15.88
C ALA A 35 18.66 2.20 -15.83
N ASP A 36 18.69 3.43 -15.29
CA ASP A 36 19.91 4.21 -15.10
C ASP A 36 20.89 3.50 -14.17
N TRP A 37 20.39 2.98 -13.05
CA TRP A 37 21.20 2.21 -12.13
C TRP A 37 21.80 0.95 -12.80
N LEU A 38 21.00 0.16 -13.53
CA LEU A 38 21.50 -1.02 -14.24
C LEU A 38 22.62 -0.67 -15.20
N VAL A 39 22.50 0.43 -15.97
CA VAL A 39 23.55 0.89 -16.89
C VAL A 39 24.82 1.28 -16.14
N LYS A 40 24.70 1.96 -15.00
CA LYS A 40 25.81 2.30 -14.12
C LYS A 40 26.49 1.06 -13.53
N GLN A 41 25.74 -0.03 -13.32
CA GLN A 41 26.27 -1.32 -12.87
C GLN A 41 26.85 -2.19 -14.01
N GLY A 42 26.83 -1.71 -15.25
CA GLY A 42 27.45 -2.41 -16.39
C GLY A 42 26.48 -3.06 -17.37
N ALA A 43 25.15 -2.95 -17.16
CA ALA A 43 24.19 -3.43 -18.16
C ALA A 43 24.37 -2.70 -19.50
N ARG A 44 24.39 -3.49 -20.62
CA ARG A 44 24.52 -2.92 -21.96
C ARG A 44 23.30 -3.15 -22.84
N ASN A 45 22.38 -4.02 -22.44
CA ASN A 45 21.21 -4.31 -23.25
C ASN A 45 19.95 -4.23 -22.38
N LEU A 46 19.12 -3.21 -22.61
CA LEU A 46 17.89 -2.95 -21.89
C LEU A 46 16.69 -3.07 -22.82
N VAL A 47 15.61 -3.66 -22.33
CA VAL A 47 14.30 -3.67 -22.96
C VAL A 47 13.30 -3.02 -22.00
N LEU A 48 12.82 -1.83 -22.36
CA LEU A 48 11.83 -1.07 -21.59
C LEU A 48 10.45 -1.29 -22.19
N ILE A 49 9.55 -1.92 -21.41
CA ILE A 49 8.16 -2.17 -21.84
C ILE A 49 7.24 -1.09 -21.30
N SER A 50 6.42 -0.53 -22.19
CA SER A 50 5.37 0.41 -21.85
C SER A 50 4.21 0.30 -22.84
N ARG A 51 2.99 0.64 -22.40
CA ARG A 51 1.82 0.78 -23.31
C ARG A 51 1.88 2.06 -24.15
N ARG A 52 2.58 3.08 -23.64
CA ARG A 52 2.69 4.41 -24.26
C ARG A 52 4.03 4.57 -24.95
N GLN A 53 4.08 5.44 -25.95
CA GLN A 53 5.33 5.93 -26.51
C GLN A 53 6.01 6.89 -25.53
N PRO A 54 7.35 6.97 -25.52
CA PRO A 54 8.07 7.93 -24.71
C PRO A 54 7.78 9.36 -25.15
N ASP A 55 7.49 10.24 -24.21
CA ASP A 55 7.43 11.68 -24.42
C ASP A 55 8.83 12.30 -24.62
N THR A 56 8.90 13.62 -24.75
CA THR A 56 10.16 14.33 -25.04
C THR A 56 11.19 14.18 -23.91
N GLU A 57 10.75 14.28 -22.65
CA GLU A 57 11.62 14.12 -21.49
C GLU A 57 12.14 12.71 -21.36
N THR A 58 11.25 11.73 -21.46
CA THR A 58 11.60 10.30 -21.44
C THR A 58 12.59 9.95 -22.56
N LYS A 59 12.38 10.47 -23.79
CA LYS A 59 13.32 10.30 -24.91
C LYS A 59 14.71 10.84 -24.58
N GLN A 60 14.78 12.00 -23.92
CA GLN A 60 16.06 12.58 -23.52
C GLN A 60 16.76 11.71 -22.46
N ARG A 61 16.04 11.18 -21.49
CA ARG A 61 16.56 10.25 -20.48
C ARG A 61 17.08 8.95 -21.13
N ILE A 62 16.32 8.36 -22.07
CA ILE A 62 16.76 7.18 -22.83
C ILE A 62 18.07 7.48 -23.59
N LYS A 63 18.14 8.64 -24.26
CA LYS A 63 19.35 9.05 -24.96
C LYS A 63 20.55 9.20 -24.02
N THR A 64 20.35 9.62 -22.79
CA THR A 64 21.42 9.65 -21.77
C THR A 64 21.92 8.24 -21.44
N LEU A 65 21.03 7.26 -21.31
CA LEU A 65 21.41 5.85 -21.12
C LEU A 65 22.22 5.32 -22.32
N GLU A 66 21.79 5.64 -23.54
CA GLU A 66 22.49 5.22 -24.77
C GLU A 66 23.87 5.85 -24.91
N ASN A 67 24.03 7.10 -24.47
CA ASN A 67 25.33 7.78 -24.43
C ASN A 67 26.31 7.07 -23.46
N SER A 68 25.82 6.33 -22.50
CA SER A 68 26.60 5.51 -21.56
C SER A 68 26.91 4.10 -22.13
N SER A 69 26.86 3.95 -23.43
CA SER A 69 27.14 2.68 -24.17
C SER A 69 26.11 1.58 -23.91
N ALA A 70 24.94 1.90 -23.44
CA ALA A 70 23.83 0.95 -23.35
C ALA A 70 22.98 0.98 -24.62
N ARG A 71 22.52 -0.17 -25.07
CA ARG A 71 21.48 -0.29 -26.08
C ARG A 71 20.12 -0.37 -25.41
N VAL A 72 19.27 0.60 -25.66
CA VAL A 72 17.94 0.67 -25.07
C VAL A 72 16.86 0.43 -26.15
N ILE A 73 16.07 -0.61 -25.96
CA ILE A 73 14.94 -0.93 -26.82
C ILE A 73 13.66 -0.59 -26.07
N VAL A 74 12.88 0.33 -26.64
CA VAL A 74 11.54 0.64 -26.15
C VAL A 74 10.52 -0.23 -26.89
N ALA A 75 9.86 -1.12 -26.16
CA ALA A 75 8.82 -1.99 -26.70
C ALA A 75 7.43 -1.49 -26.26
N GLN A 76 6.63 -1.10 -27.24
CA GLN A 76 5.23 -0.74 -26.97
C GLN A 76 4.40 -2.02 -26.90
N VAL A 77 4.28 -2.57 -25.69
CA VAL A 77 3.61 -3.85 -25.40
C VAL A 77 2.76 -3.69 -24.14
N ASP A 78 1.56 -4.23 -24.17
CA ASP A 78 0.76 -4.43 -22.97
C ASP A 78 1.15 -5.77 -22.32
N VAL A 79 1.67 -5.70 -21.09
CA VAL A 79 2.11 -6.89 -20.33
C VAL A 79 0.96 -7.87 -20.03
N THR A 80 -0.28 -7.39 -20.08
CA THR A 80 -1.49 -8.22 -19.90
C THR A 80 -1.80 -9.04 -21.15
N ASN A 81 -1.33 -8.58 -22.33
CA ASN A 81 -1.49 -9.29 -23.59
C ASN A 81 -0.37 -10.31 -23.77
N LYS A 82 -0.69 -11.57 -23.40
CA LYS A 82 0.28 -12.69 -23.47
C LYS A 82 0.88 -12.87 -24.86
N SER A 83 0.08 -12.70 -25.92
CA SER A 83 0.57 -12.88 -27.30
C SER A 83 1.58 -11.81 -27.71
N GLN A 84 1.33 -10.53 -27.39
CA GLN A 84 2.29 -9.45 -27.65
C GLN A 84 3.60 -9.68 -26.87
N LEU A 85 3.48 -10.04 -25.59
CA LEU A 85 4.63 -10.29 -24.73
C LEU A 85 5.43 -11.51 -25.22
N ALA A 86 4.77 -12.59 -25.63
CA ALA A 86 5.41 -13.77 -26.21
C ALA A 86 6.23 -13.45 -27.48
N GLN A 87 5.65 -12.61 -28.37
CA GLN A 87 6.37 -12.15 -29.56
C GLN A 87 7.61 -11.33 -29.19
N LEU A 88 7.53 -10.46 -28.20
CA LEU A 88 8.67 -9.68 -27.72
C LEU A 88 9.77 -10.60 -27.13
N ILE A 89 9.40 -11.50 -26.24
CA ILE A 89 10.33 -12.46 -25.61
C ILE A 89 10.98 -13.33 -26.67
N SER A 90 10.23 -13.80 -27.67
CA SER A 90 10.78 -14.54 -28.81
C SER A 90 11.83 -13.74 -29.58
N LYS A 91 11.55 -12.45 -29.88
CA LYS A 91 12.50 -11.55 -30.56
C LYS A 91 13.77 -11.28 -29.71
N ILE A 92 13.66 -11.24 -28.40
CA ILE A 92 14.83 -11.11 -27.50
C ILE A 92 15.72 -12.34 -27.58
N LYS A 93 15.11 -13.53 -27.64
CA LYS A 93 15.82 -14.83 -27.68
C LYS A 93 16.31 -15.21 -29.09
N SER A 94 15.72 -14.65 -30.14
CA SER A 94 15.97 -15.08 -31.54
C SER A 94 17.24 -14.47 -32.09
N PRO A 95 18.07 -15.28 -32.78
CA PRO A 95 19.23 -14.75 -33.52
C PRO A 95 18.80 -13.98 -34.80
N THR A 96 17.61 -14.23 -35.35
CA THR A 96 17.10 -13.57 -36.58
C THR A 96 15.60 -13.58 -36.72
N PRO A 97 14.93 -12.45 -37.02
CA PRO A 97 15.43 -11.09 -36.92
C PRO A 97 15.53 -10.70 -35.44
N SER A 98 16.73 -10.31 -35.00
CA SER A 98 17.01 -10.02 -33.60
C SER A 98 16.88 -8.55 -33.29
N LEU A 99 16.44 -8.26 -32.05
CA LEU A 99 16.56 -6.93 -31.46
C LEU A 99 18.00 -6.56 -31.13
N PHE A 100 18.90 -7.57 -31.07
CA PHE A 100 20.27 -7.46 -30.66
C PHE A 100 21.21 -8.07 -31.72
N PRO A 101 22.53 -7.77 -31.67
CA PRO A 101 23.52 -8.46 -32.50
C PRO A 101 23.50 -9.97 -32.30
N SER A 102 23.93 -10.74 -33.31
CA SER A 102 24.04 -12.19 -33.22
C SER A 102 25.40 -12.60 -32.68
N PRO A 103 25.47 -13.48 -31.67
CA PRO A 103 24.36 -14.09 -30.95
C PRO A 103 23.66 -13.09 -30.02
N PRO A 104 22.33 -13.19 -29.82
CA PRO A 104 21.61 -12.29 -28.94
C PRO A 104 22.05 -12.50 -27.48
N PRO A 105 22.27 -11.41 -26.74
CA PRO A 105 22.58 -11.51 -25.30
C PRO A 105 21.41 -12.16 -24.55
N PRO A 106 21.69 -13.16 -23.69
CA PRO A 106 20.65 -13.89 -22.99
C PRO A 106 19.84 -12.98 -22.06
N LEU A 107 18.54 -13.24 -21.91
CA LEU A 107 17.71 -12.58 -20.91
C LEU A 107 18.16 -13.03 -19.51
N ARG A 108 18.73 -12.11 -18.74
CA ARG A 108 19.31 -12.36 -17.42
C ARG A 108 18.53 -11.79 -16.27
N GLY A 109 17.79 -10.72 -16.49
CA GLY A 109 17.02 -10.10 -15.41
C GLY A 109 15.68 -9.54 -15.88
N ILE A 110 14.69 -9.65 -15.00
CA ILE A 110 13.37 -9.07 -15.19
C ILE A 110 13.02 -8.22 -13.97
N ILE A 111 12.54 -7.01 -14.24
CA ILE A 111 12.00 -6.12 -13.22
C ILE A 111 10.57 -5.73 -13.63
N HIS A 112 9.61 -6.17 -12.85
CA HIS A 112 8.20 -5.88 -13.08
C HIS A 112 7.76 -4.71 -12.20
N ALA A 113 7.80 -3.49 -12.77
CA ALA A 113 7.38 -2.26 -12.12
C ALA A 113 6.13 -1.63 -12.80
N ALA A 114 5.45 -2.38 -13.68
CA ALA A 114 4.21 -1.93 -14.29
C ALA A 114 3.07 -1.94 -13.26
N GLY A 115 2.34 -0.84 -13.21
CA GLY A 115 1.16 -0.69 -12.36
C GLY A 115 0.46 0.63 -12.63
N ILE A 116 -0.78 0.71 -12.22
CA ILE A 116 -1.57 1.93 -12.16
C ILE A 116 -2.33 1.95 -10.84
N LEU A 117 -2.83 3.10 -10.45
CA LEU A 117 -3.73 3.28 -9.32
C LEU A 117 -5.10 3.73 -9.84
N ASP A 118 -6.15 3.14 -9.27
CA ASP A 118 -7.55 3.48 -9.52
C ASP A 118 -8.29 3.19 -8.21
N ASP A 119 -8.13 4.11 -7.26
CA ASP A 119 -8.53 3.94 -5.87
C ASP A 119 -10.05 4.11 -5.73
N GLY A 120 -10.62 3.45 -4.75
CA GLY A 120 -12.04 3.53 -4.44
C GLY A 120 -12.40 2.67 -3.23
N VAL A 121 -13.47 3.03 -2.54
CA VAL A 121 -14.01 2.23 -1.44
C VAL A 121 -14.53 0.91 -2.00
N LEU A 122 -14.18 -0.21 -1.38
CA LEU A 122 -14.50 -1.56 -1.88
C LEU A 122 -15.99 -1.74 -2.20
N GLN A 123 -16.88 -1.20 -1.37
CA GLN A 123 -18.33 -1.27 -1.58
C GLN A 123 -18.82 -0.60 -2.87
N ASN A 124 -18.12 0.45 -3.32
CA ASN A 124 -18.48 1.23 -4.51
C ASN A 124 -17.57 0.95 -5.69
N MET A 125 -16.56 0.09 -5.51
CA MET A 125 -15.56 -0.21 -6.54
C MET A 125 -16.19 -1.04 -7.65
N SER A 126 -16.17 -0.52 -8.88
CA SER A 126 -16.61 -1.29 -10.04
C SER A 126 -15.61 -2.41 -10.36
N TRP A 127 -16.09 -3.48 -11.00
CA TRP A 127 -15.21 -4.54 -11.49
C TRP A 127 -14.15 -4.03 -12.47
N GLU A 128 -14.47 -3.01 -13.25
CA GLU A 128 -13.54 -2.36 -14.16
C GLU A 128 -12.41 -1.65 -13.40
N GLN A 129 -12.72 -0.84 -12.38
CA GLN A 129 -11.72 -0.22 -11.50
C GLN A 129 -10.83 -1.27 -10.83
N PHE A 130 -11.42 -2.35 -10.34
CA PHE A 130 -10.67 -3.44 -9.72
C PHE A 130 -9.70 -4.07 -10.71
N THR A 131 -10.16 -4.45 -11.89
CA THR A 131 -9.36 -5.14 -12.90
C THR A 131 -8.31 -4.23 -13.56
N ASN A 132 -8.57 -2.94 -13.71
CA ASN A 132 -7.60 -1.96 -14.20
C ASN A 132 -6.30 -1.98 -13.41
N VAL A 133 -6.39 -2.12 -12.08
CA VAL A 133 -5.23 -2.15 -11.17
C VAL A 133 -4.62 -3.56 -11.09
N VAL A 134 -5.48 -4.58 -11.01
CA VAL A 134 -5.05 -5.98 -10.80
C VAL A 134 -4.37 -6.54 -12.05
N HIS A 135 -4.92 -6.32 -13.24
CA HIS A 135 -4.41 -6.96 -14.46
C HIS A 135 -2.96 -6.64 -14.76
N PRO A 136 -2.47 -5.39 -14.77
CA PRO A 136 -1.07 -5.10 -15.07
C PRO A 136 -0.11 -5.83 -14.12
N LYS A 137 -0.45 -5.91 -12.83
CA LYS A 137 0.37 -6.58 -11.83
C LYS A 137 0.23 -8.10 -11.87
N VAL A 138 -0.98 -8.62 -11.80
CA VAL A 138 -1.25 -10.06 -11.70
C VAL A 138 -1.02 -10.77 -13.03
N LEU A 139 -1.77 -10.39 -14.07
CA LEU A 139 -1.63 -11.03 -15.39
C LEU A 139 -0.26 -10.70 -16.00
N GLY A 140 0.23 -9.46 -15.83
CA GLY A 140 1.54 -9.06 -16.32
C GLY A 140 2.67 -9.88 -15.72
N ALA A 141 2.70 -10.02 -14.39
CA ALA A 141 3.70 -10.83 -13.70
C ALA A 141 3.60 -12.33 -14.03
N TRP A 142 2.36 -12.86 -14.12
CA TRP A 142 2.13 -14.24 -14.48
C TRP A 142 2.56 -14.54 -15.93
N ASN A 143 2.24 -13.66 -16.88
CA ASN A 143 2.69 -13.80 -18.25
C ASN A 143 4.23 -13.79 -18.37
N LEU A 144 4.90 -12.91 -17.62
CA LEU A 144 6.37 -12.92 -17.55
C LEU A 144 6.89 -14.22 -16.97
N GLN A 145 6.30 -14.71 -15.86
CA GLN A 145 6.66 -15.99 -15.26
C GLN A 145 6.53 -17.13 -16.27
N ASP A 146 5.39 -17.22 -16.94
CA ASP A 146 5.09 -18.32 -17.86
C ASP A 146 5.99 -18.33 -19.11
N LEU A 147 6.23 -17.16 -19.70
CA LEU A 147 6.99 -17.01 -20.94
C LEU A 147 8.51 -17.07 -20.77
N THR A 148 8.99 -17.05 -19.52
CA THR A 148 10.44 -17.02 -19.24
C THR A 148 10.90 -18.16 -18.33
N GLN A 149 10.11 -19.23 -18.26
CA GLN A 149 10.44 -20.40 -17.44
C GLN A 149 11.77 -21.06 -17.79
N ASP A 150 12.14 -21.04 -19.06
CA ASP A 150 13.36 -21.61 -19.63
C ASP A 150 14.53 -20.60 -19.69
N CYS A 151 14.33 -19.35 -19.28
CA CYS A 151 15.38 -18.36 -19.29
C CYS A 151 16.31 -18.51 -18.07
N PRO A 152 17.64 -18.42 -18.28
CA PRO A 152 18.61 -18.48 -17.18
C PRO A 152 18.70 -17.12 -16.47
N LEU A 153 17.62 -16.74 -15.79
CA LEU A 153 17.54 -15.47 -15.10
C LEU A 153 18.43 -15.45 -13.86
N ASP A 154 19.20 -14.38 -13.70
CA ASP A 154 19.95 -14.09 -12.48
C ASP A 154 19.02 -13.49 -11.41
N PHE A 155 17.97 -12.74 -11.82
CA PHE A 155 16.95 -12.20 -10.93
C PHE A 155 15.59 -12.02 -11.62
N PHE A 156 14.53 -12.06 -10.81
CA PHE A 156 13.17 -11.73 -11.19
C PHE A 156 12.57 -10.90 -10.06
N VAL A 157 12.48 -9.58 -10.25
CA VAL A 157 12.07 -8.63 -9.23
C VAL A 157 10.67 -8.11 -9.50
N LEU A 158 9.86 -8.09 -8.47
CA LEU A 158 8.47 -7.62 -8.48
C LEU A 158 8.36 -6.39 -7.59
N PHE A 159 7.93 -5.26 -8.17
CA PHE A 159 7.69 -4.04 -7.41
C PHE A 159 6.29 -4.10 -6.79
N SER A 160 6.24 -4.60 -5.58
CA SER A 160 5.09 -4.64 -4.70
C SER A 160 4.93 -3.30 -3.94
N SER A 161 4.11 -3.27 -2.93
CA SER A 161 3.82 -2.07 -2.15
C SER A 161 3.73 -2.39 -0.65
N ALA A 162 4.14 -1.45 0.18
CA ALA A 162 3.91 -1.46 1.62
C ALA A 162 2.43 -1.68 1.99
N THR A 163 1.51 -1.28 1.10
CA THR A 163 0.07 -1.50 1.29
C THR A 163 -0.31 -2.98 1.38
N ALA A 164 0.47 -3.89 0.77
CA ALA A 164 0.26 -5.33 0.91
C ALA A 164 0.56 -5.85 2.32
N LEU A 165 1.42 -5.16 3.08
CA LEU A 165 1.80 -5.51 4.45
C LEU A 165 0.93 -4.78 5.49
N LEU A 166 0.62 -3.51 5.24
CA LEU A 166 -0.01 -2.62 6.21
C LEU A 166 -1.51 -2.44 5.96
N GLY A 167 -2.01 -2.87 4.79
CA GLY A 167 -3.31 -2.46 4.30
C GLY A 167 -3.31 -1.01 3.80
N SER A 168 -4.37 -0.61 3.12
CA SER A 168 -4.61 0.78 2.73
C SER A 168 -6.09 0.99 2.44
N PRO A 169 -6.79 1.80 3.24
CA PRO A 169 -8.18 2.15 2.97
C PRO A 169 -8.34 2.73 1.55
N GLY A 170 -9.39 2.32 0.85
CA GLY A 170 -9.65 2.77 -0.53
C GLY A 170 -8.76 2.15 -1.61
N GLN A 171 -7.84 1.23 -1.27
CA GLN A 171 -6.90 0.61 -2.20
C GLN A 171 -6.96 -0.93 -2.19
N SER A 172 -8.13 -1.52 -1.97
CA SER A 172 -8.28 -2.97 -1.88
C SER A 172 -7.82 -3.72 -3.14
N ASN A 173 -8.05 -3.15 -4.33
CA ASN A 173 -7.55 -3.66 -5.61
C ASN A 173 -6.02 -3.61 -5.68
N HIS A 174 -5.41 -2.52 -5.22
CA HIS A 174 -3.95 -2.35 -5.18
C HIS A 174 -3.31 -3.30 -4.17
N VAL A 175 -3.90 -3.43 -2.98
CA VAL A 175 -3.47 -4.41 -1.96
C VAL A 175 -3.50 -5.83 -2.54
N ALA A 176 -4.64 -6.27 -3.09
CA ALA A 176 -4.80 -7.60 -3.67
C ALA A 176 -3.78 -7.89 -4.77
N ALA A 177 -3.56 -6.93 -5.68
CA ALA A 177 -2.59 -7.06 -6.75
C ALA A 177 -1.15 -7.22 -6.25
N ASN A 178 -0.77 -6.49 -5.19
CA ASN A 178 0.57 -6.55 -4.63
C ASN A 178 0.80 -7.83 -3.79
N VAL A 179 -0.19 -8.30 -3.04
CA VAL A 179 -0.13 -9.59 -2.33
C VAL A 179 0.10 -10.75 -3.32
N PHE A 180 -0.51 -10.69 -4.52
CA PHE A 180 -0.22 -11.66 -5.56
C PHE A 180 1.26 -11.63 -5.99
N LEU A 181 1.86 -10.44 -6.15
CA LEU A 181 3.30 -10.33 -6.48
C LEU A 181 4.16 -10.98 -5.40
N ASP A 182 3.85 -10.74 -4.14
CA ASP A 182 4.55 -11.33 -3.00
C ASP A 182 4.46 -12.86 -3.04
N SER A 183 3.25 -13.40 -3.24
CA SER A 183 3.01 -14.83 -3.38
C SER A 183 3.75 -15.44 -4.57
N LEU A 184 3.83 -14.72 -5.70
CA LEU A 184 4.55 -15.19 -6.89
C LEU A 184 6.08 -15.27 -6.64
N ALA A 185 6.64 -14.34 -5.88
CA ALA A 185 8.06 -14.40 -5.51
C ALA A 185 8.37 -15.63 -4.66
N HIS A 186 7.54 -15.91 -3.66
CA HIS A 186 7.63 -17.14 -2.84
C HIS A 186 7.48 -18.41 -3.69
N TYR A 187 6.48 -18.45 -4.58
CA TYR A 187 6.28 -19.56 -5.50
C TYR A 187 7.52 -19.80 -6.38
N ARG A 188 8.11 -18.74 -6.94
CA ARG A 188 9.31 -18.87 -7.77
C ARG A 188 10.47 -19.47 -7.00
N GLN A 189 10.73 -19.03 -5.78
CA GLN A 189 11.79 -19.60 -4.95
C GLN A 189 11.49 -21.06 -4.56
N SER A 190 10.24 -21.41 -4.28
CA SER A 190 9.85 -22.79 -3.94
C SER A 190 10.15 -23.80 -5.08
N ILE A 191 10.18 -23.32 -6.32
CA ILE A 191 10.53 -24.14 -7.50
C ILE A 191 12.00 -23.93 -7.98
N GLY A 192 12.86 -23.36 -7.12
CA GLY A 192 14.28 -23.16 -7.39
C GLY A 192 14.59 -22.06 -8.40
N LYS A 193 13.71 -21.09 -8.61
CA LYS A 193 13.90 -19.96 -9.51
C LYS A 193 14.09 -18.65 -8.74
N PRO A 194 14.88 -17.69 -9.26
CA PRO A 194 15.00 -16.40 -8.62
C PRO A 194 13.64 -15.69 -8.56
N GLY A 195 13.31 -15.12 -7.42
CA GLY A 195 12.09 -14.37 -7.17
C GLY A 195 12.27 -13.46 -5.97
N LEU A 196 12.08 -12.16 -6.15
CA LEU A 196 12.13 -11.15 -5.10
C LEU A 196 10.95 -10.20 -5.26
N SER A 197 10.12 -10.10 -4.26
CA SER A 197 9.10 -9.05 -4.15
C SER A 197 9.57 -7.99 -3.17
N ILE A 198 9.54 -6.72 -3.59
CA ILE A 198 9.88 -5.60 -2.72
C ILE A 198 8.62 -4.80 -2.46
N ASN A 199 8.17 -4.80 -1.20
CA ASN A 199 7.04 -4.00 -0.76
C ASN A 199 7.53 -2.57 -0.47
N TRP A 200 7.54 -1.75 -1.52
CA TRP A 200 8.01 -0.37 -1.44
C TRP A 200 7.05 0.53 -0.66
N GLY A 201 7.59 1.34 0.23
CA GLY A 201 6.93 2.52 0.76
C GLY A 201 6.77 3.61 -0.30
N ILE A 202 6.38 4.79 0.15
CA ILE A 202 6.23 5.97 -0.70
C ILE A 202 7.62 6.46 -1.13
N TRP A 203 7.77 6.78 -2.42
CA TRP A 203 8.98 7.44 -2.92
C TRP A 203 8.75 8.94 -3.01
N SER A 204 9.72 9.76 -2.60
CA SER A 204 9.70 11.19 -2.84
C SER A 204 9.99 11.48 -4.32
N ASP A 205 9.41 12.53 -4.85
CA ASP A 205 9.67 13.11 -6.18
C ASP A 205 9.41 12.20 -7.38
N ILE A 206 9.16 10.90 -7.19
CA ILE A 206 8.91 9.94 -8.27
C ILE A 206 7.82 8.94 -7.93
N GLY A 207 7.10 8.49 -8.97
CA GLY A 207 6.03 7.52 -8.87
C GLY A 207 4.68 8.14 -8.53
N SER A 208 3.63 7.29 -8.51
CA SER A 208 2.24 7.72 -8.38
C SER A 208 1.88 8.36 -7.03
N ALA A 209 2.64 8.10 -5.98
CA ALA A 209 2.44 8.73 -4.67
C ALA A 209 2.91 10.19 -4.66
N ALA A 210 4.06 10.49 -5.30
CA ALA A 210 4.56 11.85 -5.46
C ALA A 210 3.60 12.72 -6.29
N GLU A 211 3.02 12.16 -7.34
CA GLU A 211 2.01 12.84 -8.17
C GLU A 211 0.76 13.24 -7.37
N ARG A 212 0.42 12.51 -6.30
CA ARG A 212 -0.77 12.73 -5.47
C ARG A 212 -0.52 13.57 -4.22
N LYS A 213 0.71 14.00 -3.96
CA LYS A 213 1.12 14.72 -2.74
C LYS A 213 0.79 13.97 -1.43
N ALA A 214 0.76 12.63 -1.49
CA ALA A 214 0.46 11.78 -0.34
C ALA A 214 1.54 11.81 0.76
N ASP A 215 2.71 12.37 0.46
CA ASP A 215 3.90 12.37 1.33
C ASP A 215 3.64 13.01 2.70
N LYS A 216 2.94 14.15 2.73
CA LYS A 216 2.70 14.88 3.98
C LYS A 216 1.78 14.14 4.93
N GLU A 217 0.73 13.52 4.39
CA GLU A 217 -0.25 12.80 5.18
C GLU A 217 0.36 11.54 5.80
N MET A 218 1.12 10.78 5.00
CA MET A 218 1.81 9.60 5.47
C MET A 218 2.91 9.94 6.47
N GLN A 219 3.60 11.08 6.30
CA GLN A 219 4.58 11.56 7.27
C GLN A 219 3.94 11.87 8.64
N LEU A 220 2.72 12.41 8.66
CA LEU A 220 1.96 12.61 9.90
C LEU A 220 1.66 11.28 10.61
N ARG A 221 1.54 10.19 9.85
CA ARG A 221 1.35 8.82 10.37
C ARG A 221 2.64 8.12 10.73
N GLY A 222 3.78 8.79 10.64
CA GLY A 222 5.08 8.18 10.92
C GLY A 222 5.66 7.37 9.77
N ILE A 223 5.09 7.43 8.55
CA ILE A 223 5.65 6.79 7.36
C ILE A 223 6.34 7.86 6.51
N ASN A 224 7.66 7.81 6.43
CA ASN A 224 8.45 8.76 5.65
C ASN A 224 8.58 8.30 4.19
N ALA A 225 8.82 9.25 3.29
CA ALA A 225 9.12 8.95 1.91
C ALA A 225 10.56 8.46 1.73
N ILE A 226 10.76 7.58 0.75
CA ILE A 226 12.06 7.06 0.35
C ILE A 226 12.68 8.03 -0.67
N ALA A 227 13.84 8.59 -0.37
CA ALA A 227 14.55 9.39 -1.36
C ALA A 227 15.02 8.51 -2.54
N PRO A 228 15.01 9.02 -3.79
CA PRO A 228 15.34 8.20 -4.97
C PRO A 228 16.70 7.50 -4.88
N GLN A 229 17.71 8.18 -4.34
CA GLN A 229 19.04 7.58 -4.19
C GLN A 229 19.05 6.48 -3.13
N ASP A 230 18.42 6.70 -1.97
CA ASP A 230 18.33 5.70 -0.90
C ASP A 230 17.60 4.44 -1.37
N GLY A 231 16.52 4.63 -2.14
CA GLY A 231 15.77 3.52 -2.71
C GLY A 231 16.58 2.69 -3.71
N VAL A 232 17.40 3.33 -4.55
CA VAL A 232 18.31 2.66 -5.45
C VAL A 232 19.40 1.90 -4.69
N ASP A 233 19.96 2.48 -3.64
CA ASP A 233 20.99 1.83 -2.83
C ASP A 233 20.44 0.62 -2.07
N LEU A 234 19.19 0.72 -1.58
CA LEU A 234 18.47 -0.41 -0.99
C LEU A 234 18.14 -1.48 -2.04
N PHE A 235 17.69 -1.10 -3.23
CA PHE A 235 17.46 -2.03 -4.34
C PHE A 235 18.73 -2.83 -4.67
N ALA A 236 19.87 -2.15 -4.76
CA ALA A 236 21.16 -2.78 -5.04
C ALA A 236 21.54 -3.86 -4.01
N LYS A 237 21.27 -3.60 -2.72
CA LYS A 237 21.52 -4.54 -1.62
C LYS A 237 20.55 -5.72 -1.65
N LEU A 238 19.26 -5.45 -1.95
CA LEU A 238 18.20 -6.45 -1.94
C LEU A 238 18.23 -7.38 -3.15
N LEU A 239 18.69 -6.88 -4.30
CA LEU A 239 18.69 -7.64 -5.56
C LEU A 239 19.34 -9.02 -5.46
N TRP A 240 20.32 -9.16 -4.58
CA TRP A 240 21.10 -10.39 -4.37
C TRP A 240 20.79 -11.05 -3.01
N SER A 241 19.70 -10.65 -2.34
CA SER A 241 19.30 -11.30 -1.11
C SER A 241 18.55 -12.62 -1.39
N ASP A 242 18.66 -13.56 -0.46
CA ASP A 242 17.92 -14.83 -0.52
C ASP A 242 16.45 -14.70 -0.08
N ALA A 243 16.03 -13.52 0.37
CA ALA A 243 14.66 -13.31 0.83
C ALA A 243 13.69 -13.22 -0.35
N PRO A 244 12.60 -13.99 -0.37
CA PRO A 244 11.57 -13.89 -1.42
C PRO A 244 10.79 -12.59 -1.37
N GLN A 245 10.67 -11.99 -0.18
CA GLN A 245 9.88 -10.79 0.05
C GLN A 245 10.56 -9.90 1.09
N VAL A 246 10.62 -8.59 0.81
CA VAL A 246 11.20 -7.60 1.73
C VAL A 246 10.38 -6.31 1.69
N GLY A 247 9.99 -5.83 2.87
CA GLY A 247 9.39 -4.50 3.03
C GLY A 247 10.46 -3.42 3.17
N VAL A 248 10.33 -2.35 2.38
CA VAL A 248 11.20 -1.17 2.44
C VAL A 248 10.35 0.04 2.78
N ILE A 249 10.23 0.33 4.07
CA ILE A 249 9.32 1.34 4.59
C ILE A 249 10.04 2.10 5.70
N PRO A 250 10.41 3.36 5.49
CA PRO A 250 10.96 4.20 6.55
C PRO A 250 9.86 4.57 7.56
N ILE A 251 9.78 3.86 8.70
CA ILE A 251 8.75 4.05 9.71
C ILE A 251 9.36 4.70 10.96
N ASP A 252 8.76 5.79 11.40
CA ASP A 252 8.87 6.27 12.78
C ASP A 252 7.88 5.47 13.64
N TRP A 253 8.37 4.41 14.26
CA TRP A 253 7.55 3.49 15.02
C TRP A 253 6.84 4.17 16.19
N SER A 254 7.45 5.19 16.80
CA SER A 254 6.86 5.92 17.92
C SER A 254 5.57 6.64 17.52
N ARG A 255 5.52 7.21 16.32
CA ARG A 255 4.33 7.87 15.78
C ARG A 255 3.34 6.87 15.18
N PHE A 256 3.86 5.89 14.44
CA PHE A 256 3.02 4.91 13.76
C PHE A 256 2.18 4.08 14.74
N LEU A 257 2.78 3.58 15.81
CA LEU A 257 2.13 2.77 16.83
C LEU A 257 1.13 3.54 17.70
N GLN A 258 1.21 4.88 17.75
CA GLN A 258 0.18 5.69 18.41
C GLN A 258 -1.16 5.65 17.67
N GLN A 259 -1.17 5.34 16.38
CA GLN A 259 -2.35 5.35 15.53
C GLN A 259 -2.89 3.95 15.22
N ILE A 260 -2.07 2.92 15.35
CA ILE A 260 -2.41 1.55 15.01
C ILE A 260 -2.12 0.66 16.22
N ASN A 261 -3.19 0.12 16.81
CA ASN A 261 -3.09 -0.91 17.83
C ASN A 261 -3.39 -2.27 17.18
N SER A 262 -2.34 -3.03 16.86
CA SER A 262 -2.48 -4.36 16.25
C SER A 262 -1.40 -5.29 16.75
N PRO A 263 -1.75 -6.51 17.18
CA PRO A 263 -0.77 -7.53 17.59
C PRO A 263 0.27 -7.86 16.52
N PHE A 264 -0.01 -7.55 15.26
CA PHE A 264 0.93 -7.71 14.14
C PHE A 264 2.22 -6.90 14.34
N PHE A 265 2.19 -5.82 15.14
CA PHE A 265 3.34 -4.96 15.37
C PHE A 265 3.99 -5.12 16.74
N ASP A 266 3.58 -6.11 17.55
CA ASP A 266 4.08 -6.28 18.93
C ASP A 266 5.60 -6.47 19.02
N ASP A 267 6.19 -7.18 18.06
CA ASP A 267 7.65 -7.36 17.98
C ASP A 267 8.43 -6.05 17.78
N PHE A 268 7.80 -5.05 17.17
CA PHE A 268 8.40 -3.72 16.95
C PHE A 268 8.25 -2.81 18.17
N ILE A 269 7.25 -3.06 19.02
CA ILE A 269 7.07 -2.37 20.30
C ILE A 269 8.21 -2.75 21.26
N SER A 270 8.51 -4.05 21.34
CA SER A 270 9.49 -4.60 22.28
C SER A 270 10.94 -4.18 21.98
N SER A 271 11.27 -3.93 20.71
CA SER A 271 12.64 -3.56 20.31
C SER A 271 12.99 -2.09 20.51
N ASN A 272 11.99 -1.23 20.79
CA ASN A 272 12.18 0.22 21.01
C ASN A 272 12.17 0.62 22.50
N VAL A 273 12.10 -0.33 23.44
CA VAL A 273 11.99 -0.05 24.88
C VAL A 273 13.30 0.43 25.54
N GLU A 274 14.44 0.45 24.84
CA GLU A 274 15.68 1.07 25.36
C GLU A 274 15.78 2.59 25.15
N THR A 275 14.85 3.22 24.48
CA THR A 275 14.78 4.69 24.39
C THR A 275 13.62 5.20 25.24
N GLN A 276 13.96 5.55 26.48
CA GLN A 276 13.22 6.42 27.40
C GLN A 276 11.70 6.51 27.12
N TYR A 277 10.92 5.82 27.93
CA TYR A 277 9.59 6.29 28.30
C TYR A 277 9.74 7.72 28.87
N ILE A 278 9.79 8.70 28.00
CA ILE A 278 9.22 9.98 28.34
C ILE A 278 7.74 9.68 28.34
N ALA A 279 7.18 9.49 29.50
CA ALA A 279 5.76 9.49 29.72
C ALA A 279 5.22 10.69 28.93
N SER A 280 4.56 10.39 27.81
CA SER A 280 3.71 11.40 27.20
C SER A 280 2.74 11.81 28.28
N PRO A 281 2.51 13.11 28.50
CA PRO A 281 1.58 13.54 29.52
C PRO A 281 0.24 12.86 29.17
N ASP A 282 -0.21 12.03 30.11
CA ASP A 282 -1.52 11.43 30.21
C ASP A 282 -2.17 11.07 28.85
N ILE A 283 -2.23 9.75 28.56
CA ILE A 283 -3.33 9.26 27.75
C ILE A 283 -4.57 9.57 28.57
N ALA A 284 -5.09 10.77 28.37
CA ALA A 284 -6.34 11.17 28.96
C ALA A 284 -7.35 10.09 28.59
N SER A 285 -7.94 9.45 29.58
CA SER A 285 -9.21 8.74 29.47
C SER A 285 -10.12 9.54 28.50
N PRO A 286 -10.98 8.88 27.71
CA PRO A 286 -11.83 9.57 26.76
C PRO A 286 -12.40 10.83 27.43
N ASP A 287 -12.09 12.01 26.88
CA ASP A 287 -12.50 13.26 27.51
C ASP A 287 -13.96 13.55 27.13
N ILE A 288 -14.85 12.66 27.55
CA ILE A 288 -16.30 12.88 27.49
C ILE A 288 -16.79 13.70 28.69
N GLY A 289 -15.89 14.10 29.58
CA GLY A 289 -16.24 14.89 30.75
C GLY A 289 -16.97 16.18 30.39
N PHE A 290 -16.69 16.80 29.24
CA PHE A 290 -17.39 17.97 28.76
C PHE A 290 -18.87 17.69 28.42
N LEU A 291 -19.19 16.47 27.93
CA LEU A 291 -20.58 16.07 27.65
C LEU A 291 -21.30 15.55 28.89
N GLN A 292 -20.61 14.77 29.75
CA GLN A 292 -21.21 14.21 30.95
C GLN A 292 -21.60 15.27 32.00
N ASN A 293 -20.76 16.32 32.11
CA ASN A 293 -21.00 17.43 33.05
C ASN A 293 -21.94 18.52 32.52
N ALA A 294 -22.28 18.48 31.22
CA ALA A 294 -23.17 19.46 30.61
C ALA A 294 -24.62 19.13 30.82
N LYS A 295 -25.46 20.17 30.83
CA LYS A 295 -26.91 20.00 30.85
C LYS A 295 -27.41 19.33 29.57
N PRO A 296 -28.45 18.49 29.62
CA PRO A 296 -28.95 17.80 28.42
C PRO A 296 -29.22 18.73 27.23
N SER A 297 -29.75 19.92 27.47
CA SER A 297 -29.98 20.93 26.41
C SER A 297 -28.74 21.52 25.77
N GLU A 298 -27.57 21.40 26.40
CA GLU A 298 -26.29 21.94 25.91
C GLU A 298 -25.43 20.88 25.22
N ARG A 299 -25.71 19.59 25.46
CA ARG A 299 -24.86 18.48 24.98
C ARG A 299 -24.76 18.40 23.47
N ARG A 300 -25.89 18.60 22.76
CA ARG A 300 -25.92 18.62 21.30
C ARG A 300 -25.02 19.71 20.74
N HIS A 301 -25.06 20.90 21.27
CA HIS A 301 -24.23 22.04 20.82
C HIS A 301 -22.74 21.81 21.11
N LEU A 302 -22.40 21.24 22.27
CA LEU A 302 -21.04 20.89 22.63
C LEU A 302 -20.48 19.79 21.71
N LEU A 303 -21.29 18.80 21.39
CA LEU A 303 -20.93 17.74 20.44
C LEU A 303 -20.70 18.31 19.04
N GLU A 304 -21.58 19.21 18.57
CA GLU A 304 -21.39 19.91 17.30
C GLU A 304 -20.08 20.69 17.26
N THR A 305 -19.78 21.46 18.30
CA THR A 305 -18.54 22.23 18.41
C THR A 305 -17.32 21.31 18.38
N HIS A 306 -17.36 20.17 19.08
CA HIS A 306 -16.32 19.18 19.08
C HIS A 306 -16.10 18.58 17.67
N LEU A 307 -17.18 18.17 17.00
CA LEU A 307 -17.11 17.61 15.64
C LEU A 307 -16.57 18.62 14.62
N ARG A 308 -17.03 19.87 14.66
CA ARG A 308 -16.50 20.95 13.82
C ARG A 308 -15.01 21.12 14.01
N THR A 309 -14.53 21.06 15.26
CA THR A 309 -13.12 21.15 15.58
C THR A 309 -12.33 19.98 15.00
N GLN A 310 -12.83 18.73 15.12
CA GLN A 310 -12.17 17.55 14.56
C GLN A 310 -12.11 17.59 13.02
N ILE A 311 -13.20 17.97 12.37
CA ILE A 311 -13.28 18.11 10.91
C ILE A 311 -12.35 19.23 10.42
N SER A 312 -12.34 20.37 11.10
CA SER A 312 -11.44 21.51 10.84
C SER A 312 -9.97 21.10 10.85
N GLN A 313 -9.56 20.32 11.84
CA GLN A 313 -8.18 19.83 11.95
C GLN A 313 -7.79 18.85 10.85
N ILE A 314 -8.76 18.14 10.28
CA ILE A 314 -8.53 17.17 9.19
C ILE A 314 -8.51 17.86 7.83
N LEU A 315 -9.49 18.75 7.58
CA LEU A 315 -9.67 19.36 6.26
C LEU A 315 -8.97 20.71 6.11
N GLY A 316 -8.54 21.32 7.22
CA GLY A 316 -7.84 22.61 7.20
C GLY A 316 -8.73 23.84 7.04
N PHE A 317 -10.07 23.69 7.19
CA PHE A 317 -11.03 24.81 7.20
C PHE A 317 -11.15 25.42 8.60
N SER A 318 -11.68 26.65 8.68
CA SER A 318 -12.13 27.19 9.96
C SER A 318 -13.40 26.42 10.42
N PRO A 319 -13.58 26.13 11.73
CA PRO A 319 -14.79 25.46 12.23
C PRO A 319 -16.10 26.14 11.80
N ASP A 320 -16.08 27.47 11.68
CA ASP A 320 -17.25 28.28 11.30
C ASP A 320 -17.56 28.22 9.80
N GLU A 321 -16.61 27.80 8.96
CA GLU A 321 -16.79 27.66 7.50
C GLU A 321 -17.40 26.31 7.10
N ILE A 322 -17.54 25.37 8.03
CA ILE A 322 -18.10 24.06 7.76
C ILE A 322 -19.62 24.17 7.68
N ASP A 323 -20.20 24.01 6.50
CA ASP A 323 -21.65 23.89 6.33
C ASP A 323 -22.12 22.53 6.87
N ALA A 324 -23.04 22.54 7.84
CA ALA A 324 -23.53 21.34 8.51
C ALA A 324 -24.36 20.42 7.61
N GLU A 325 -24.90 20.95 6.51
CA GLU A 325 -25.68 20.20 5.52
C GLU A 325 -24.81 19.72 4.34
N ALA A 326 -23.64 20.31 4.14
CA ALA A 326 -22.74 19.88 3.08
C ALA A 326 -22.22 18.46 3.34
N GLY A 327 -22.19 17.65 2.29
CA GLY A 327 -21.62 16.31 2.36
C GLY A 327 -20.13 16.36 2.70
N PHE A 328 -19.65 15.46 3.56
CA PHE A 328 -18.23 15.41 3.92
C PHE A 328 -17.31 15.27 2.70
N PHE A 329 -17.75 14.53 1.69
CA PHE A 329 -17.01 14.35 0.43
C PHE A 329 -17.04 15.62 -0.43
N ASP A 330 -18.11 16.41 -0.39
CA ASP A 330 -18.22 17.72 -1.07
C ASP A 330 -17.31 18.75 -0.41
N LEU A 331 -17.06 18.62 0.89
CA LEU A 331 -16.10 19.41 1.65
C LEU A 331 -14.62 18.97 1.41
N GLY A 332 -14.41 17.96 0.57
CA GLY A 332 -13.07 17.48 0.22
C GLY A 332 -12.55 16.33 1.10
N MET A 333 -13.40 15.73 1.93
CA MET A 333 -13.06 14.52 2.67
C MET A 333 -12.92 13.35 1.69
N ASP A 334 -11.88 12.56 1.84
CA ASP A 334 -11.69 11.31 1.11
C ASP A 334 -11.85 10.09 2.04
N SER A 335 -11.65 8.89 1.50
CA SER A 335 -11.77 7.65 2.27
C SER A 335 -10.81 7.57 3.45
N LEU A 336 -9.66 8.23 3.35
CA LEU A 336 -8.62 8.19 4.36
C LEU A 336 -8.93 9.16 5.50
N THR A 337 -9.29 10.39 5.17
CA THR A 337 -9.72 11.41 6.12
C THR A 337 -11.03 11.02 6.82
N SER A 338 -11.91 10.26 6.16
CA SER A 338 -13.10 9.66 6.77
C SER A 338 -12.74 8.65 7.87
N VAL A 339 -11.76 7.77 7.63
CA VAL A 339 -11.26 6.82 8.64
C VAL A 339 -10.55 7.56 9.77
N GLU A 340 -9.82 8.63 9.46
CA GLU A 340 -9.17 9.47 10.48
C GLU A 340 -10.21 10.14 11.38
N LEU A 341 -11.24 10.76 10.80
CA LEU A 341 -12.33 11.38 11.58
C LEU A 341 -12.99 10.34 12.49
N LYS A 342 -13.37 9.19 11.96
CA LYS A 342 -13.93 8.08 12.75
C LYS A 342 -13.03 7.71 13.93
N ASN A 343 -11.72 7.51 13.70
CA ASN A 343 -10.78 7.09 14.75
C ASN A 343 -10.61 8.17 15.83
N ARG A 344 -10.55 9.44 15.45
CA ARG A 344 -10.51 10.57 16.40
C ARG A 344 -11.77 10.64 17.25
N LEU A 345 -12.95 10.46 16.64
CA LEU A 345 -14.22 10.43 17.35
C LEU A 345 -14.33 9.25 18.32
N GLN A 346 -13.93 8.04 17.90
CA GLN A 346 -13.88 6.88 18.78
C GLN A 346 -12.99 7.14 20.01
N LYS A 347 -11.82 7.75 19.79
CA LYS A 347 -10.89 8.07 20.87
C LYS A 347 -11.41 9.15 21.80
N SER A 348 -11.96 10.24 21.25
CA SER A 348 -12.41 11.39 22.06
C SER A 348 -13.74 11.17 22.75
N LEU A 349 -14.64 10.36 22.16
CA LEU A 349 -15.96 10.08 22.71
C LEU A 349 -16.05 8.75 23.47
N GLY A 350 -15.03 7.90 23.38
CA GLY A 350 -14.99 6.60 24.08
C GLY A 350 -16.02 5.59 23.59
N ILE A 351 -16.49 5.70 22.33
CA ILE A 351 -17.52 4.84 21.73
C ILE A 351 -16.92 4.05 20.56
N SER A 352 -17.53 2.92 20.23
CA SER A 352 -17.16 2.15 19.03
C SER A 352 -18.02 2.61 17.86
N LEU A 353 -17.38 3.00 16.74
CA LEU A 353 -18.07 3.44 15.54
C LEU A 353 -17.83 2.47 14.38
N SER A 354 -18.88 2.21 13.59
CA SER A 354 -18.75 1.43 12.35
C SER A 354 -17.68 2.00 11.43
N SER A 355 -16.99 1.13 10.68
CA SER A 355 -16.01 1.56 9.67
C SER A 355 -16.63 2.38 8.53
N THR A 356 -17.93 2.34 8.36
CA THR A 356 -18.70 3.02 7.32
C THR A 356 -19.44 4.26 7.82
N ILE A 357 -19.32 4.60 9.11
CA ILE A 357 -20.15 5.64 9.74
C ILE A 357 -20.18 6.98 9.00
N ILE A 358 -19.05 7.43 8.45
CA ILE A 358 -18.96 8.70 7.71
C ILE A 358 -19.66 8.61 6.34
N PHE A 359 -19.76 7.41 5.78
CA PHE A 359 -20.53 7.14 4.56
C PHE A 359 -22.02 7.01 4.84
N ASP A 360 -22.38 6.37 5.96
CA ASP A 360 -23.78 6.15 6.40
C ASP A 360 -24.41 7.44 6.92
N ARG A 361 -23.60 8.37 7.42
CA ARG A 361 -23.95 9.68 7.95
C ARG A 361 -23.17 10.76 7.21
N PRO A 362 -23.62 11.15 6.00
CA PRO A 362 -22.77 11.83 5.02
C PRO A 362 -22.50 13.31 5.31
N ASN A 363 -23.14 13.91 6.32
CA ASN A 363 -22.94 15.30 6.71
C ASN A 363 -22.91 15.46 8.25
N LEU A 364 -22.53 16.66 8.70
CA LEU A 364 -22.34 16.93 10.12
C LEU A 364 -23.62 16.71 10.93
N ASN A 365 -24.77 17.16 10.44
CA ASN A 365 -26.05 16.99 11.14
C ASN A 365 -26.43 15.52 11.31
N ALA A 366 -26.35 14.72 10.25
CA ALA A 366 -26.64 13.30 10.30
C ALA A 366 -25.71 12.53 11.26
N LEU A 367 -24.44 12.96 11.35
CA LEU A 367 -23.48 12.37 12.28
C LEU A 367 -23.76 12.77 13.72
N ILE A 368 -24.13 14.03 13.98
CA ILE A 368 -24.54 14.50 15.31
C ILE A 368 -25.77 13.72 15.80
N ASP A 369 -26.82 13.60 14.96
CA ASP A 369 -28.05 12.89 15.31
C ASP A 369 -27.76 11.45 15.73
N TYR A 370 -26.95 10.76 14.96
CA TYR A 370 -26.52 9.40 15.28
C TYR A 370 -25.75 9.32 16.62
N LEU A 371 -24.80 10.24 16.85
CA LEU A 371 -23.99 10.23 18.07
C LEU A 371 -24.79 10.59 19.31
N VAL A 372 -25.75 11.49 19.19
CA VAL A 372 -26.70 11.85 20.28
C VAL A 372 -27.51 10.63 20.69
N GLU A 373 -28.04 9.87 19.70
CA GLU A 373 -28.80 8.65 19.93
C GLU A 373 -27.92 7.55 20.56
N GLU A 374 -26.76 7.25 19.95
CA GLU A 374 -25.85 6.19 20.39
C GLU A 374 -25.32 6.41 21.80
N MET A 375 -25.03 7.67 22.14
CA MET A 375 -24.53 8.03 23.46
C MET A 375 -25.66 8.26 24.49
N SER A 376 -26.91 8.09 24.12
CA SER A 376 -28.09 8.33 24.97
C SER A 376 -28.09 9.72 25.64
N LEU A 377 -27.68 10.74 24.89
CA LEU A 377 -27.47 12.08 25.42
C LEU A 377 -28.79 12.85 25.69
N GLU A 378 -29.92 12.37 25.17
CA GLU A 378 -31.24 13.04 25.31
C GLU A 378 -32.01 12.65 26.57
N ASN A 379 -31.71 11.49 27.18
CA ASN A 379 -32.49 11.01 28.34
C ASN A 379 -31.61 10.61 29.51
N ASN A 380 -31.58 11.43 30.55
CA ASN A 380 -31.30 10.99 31.92
C ASN A 380 -32.34 11.60 32.87
N GLU A 381 -33.56 11.08 32.81
CA GLU A 381 -34.40 10.96 34.01
C GLU A 381 -34.24 9.53 34.51
N VAL A 382 -33.57 9.40 35.65
CA VAL A 382 -33.24 8.15 36.31
C VAL A 382 -34.54 7.52 36.85
N GLU A 383 -35.04 6.47 36.20
CA GLU A 383 -35.83 5.45 36.88
C GLU A 383 -34.94 4.24 37.15
N GLN A 384 -34.46 4.15 38.38
CA GLN A 384 -33.92 2.92 38.94
C GLN A 384 -35.04 1.89 39.06
N LYS A 385 -35.07 0.88 38.19
CA LYS A 385 -35.72 -0.40 38.46
C LYS A 385 -34.70 -1.44 38.83
N PRO A 386 -34.95 -2.29 39.85
CA PRO A 386 -34.00 -3.30 40.29
C PRO A 386 -33.87 -4.39 39.21
N VAL A 387 -32.65 -4.74 38.92
CA VAL A 387 -32.29 -5.87 38.05
C VAL A 387 -32.52 -7.15 38.86
N GLU A 388 -33.53 -7.91 38.48
CA GLU A 388 -33.63 -9.32 38.82
C GLU A 388 -32.64 -10.09 37.90
N THR A 389 -31.67 -10.69 38.52
CA THR A 389 -30.71 -11.60 37.85
C THR A 389 -31.42 -12.91 37.57
N GLU A 390 -31.90 -13.13 36.38
CA GLU A 390 -32.16 -14.49 35.90
C GLU A 390 -30.86 -15.08 35.33
N ASP A 391 -30.48 -16.17 35.97
CA ASP A 391 -29.35 -17.03 35.65
C ASP A 391 -29.70 -17.86 34.41
N LEU A 392 -29.18 -17.51 33.26
CA LEU A 392 -29.32 -18.28 32.00
C LEU A 392 -27.96 -18.88 31.65
N SER A 393 -27.55 -19.91 32.40
CA SER A 393 -26.56 -20.87 31.94
C SER A 393 -27.30 -22.07 31.34
N GLU A 394 -27.76 -21.96 30.09
CA GLU A 394 -28.02 -23.14 29.26
C GLU A 394 -26.83 -23.31 28.30
N GLU A 395 -25.99 -24.28 28.59
CA GLU A 395 -24.98 -24.80 27.70
C GLU A 395 -25.70 -25.51 26.54
N LEU A 396 -25.60 -24.97 25.34
CA LEU A 396 -26.00 -25.64 24.10
C LEU A 396 -25.16 -26.89 23.94
N SER A 397 -25.81 -28.04 23.70
CA SER A 397 -25.13 -29.30 23.46
C SER A 397 -24.42 -29.30 22.09
N GLU A 398 -23.40 -30.15 21.94
CA GLU A 398 -22.67 -30.29 20.67
C GLU A 398 -23.61 -30.69 19.49
N ASP A 399 -24.71 -31.33 19.76
CA ASP A 399 -25.73 -31.73 18.75
C ASP A 399 -26.54 -30.53 18.28
N ASP A 400 -26.84 -29.53 19.14
CA ASP A 400 -27.57 -28.34 18.77
C ASP A 400 -26.71 -27.40 17.88
N ILE A 401 -25.40 -27.42 18.06
CA ILE A 401 -24.44 -26.67 17.24
C ILE A 401 -24.30 -27.34 15.85
N ALA A 402 -24.32 -28.66 15.78
CA ALA A 402 -24.25 -29.39 14.51
C ALA A 402 -25.49 -29.18 13.63
N ASP A 403 -26.68 -29.09 14.23
CA ASP A 403 -27.94 -28.84 13.51
C ASP A 403 -28.04 -27.38 12.99
N LEU A 404 -27.48 -26.40 13.71
CA LEU A 404 -27.40 -25.02 13.25
C LEU A 404 -26.46 -24.87 12.04
N LEU A 405 -25.33 -25.57 12.04
CA LEU A 405 -24.36 -25.54 10.91
C LEU A 405 -24.88 -26.29 9.66
N ALA A 406 -25.79 -27.25 9.83
CA ALA A 406 -26.39 -27.98 8.70
C ALA A 406 -27.50 -27.20 7.97
N GLN A 407 -27.98 -26.09 8.53
CA GLN A 407 -29.02 -25.24 7.92
C GLN A 407 -28.44 -24.08 7.08
N GLU A 408 -27.13 -23.80 7.16
CA GLU A 408 -26.45 -22.75 6.38
C GLU A 408 -25.59 -23.28 5.21
N LEU A 409 -25.57 -24.56 4.94
CA LEU A 409 -24.94 -25.20 3.77
C LEU A 409 -25.99 -25.72 2.79
#